data_b92d368cb8eabc98fe6b1b5ba4007e7f
#
_entry.id   b92d368cb8eabc98fe6b1b5ba4007e7f
#
_cell.length_a   1.000
_cell.length_b   1.000
_cell.length_c   1.000
_cell.angle_alpha   90.00
_cell.angle_beta   90.00
_cell.angle_gamma   90.00
#
_symmetry.space_group_name_H-M   'P 1'
#
loop_
_entity.id
_entity.type
_entity.pdbx_description
1 polymer ?
#
loop_
_entity_poly.entity_id
_entity_poly.type
_entity_poly.pdbx_seq_one_letter_code
_entity_poly.pdbx_strand_id
1 'polypeptide(L)'
;MQAQVINPPPGSGVETDTTDWRGWSGASVSFKPTKGWSIAFNQQWRWDERGSSFDRQLQQLGCAWSPRWNALSRAQSLGLAFRHVTRPDRKGDVQGNDRFLRWQAEHGAAFEAERWTFETRIRFQSQKAIEFKDGTDPTGAKAHKQWRFKGVVEYNIRGFKWDPEFSVERFVAVVPEGWQPDGAWRMRLATSTKLGKRHKLRVFIQRDWEARYNPAALDQTLIEIGADLDDLRLSGAVDWTLGVQWRYRLKLRKKKVTGGS
;
A
#
# COMPACT_ATOMS: atom_id res chain seq x y z
N MET A 1 -21.36 -15.18 -21.52
CA MET A 1 -20.44 -16.30 -21.29
C MET A 1 -20.27 -16.51 -19.80
N GLN A 2 -20.81 -17.61 -19.26
CA GLN A 2 -20.63 -17.96 -17.84
C GLN A 2 -19.23 -18.56 -17.67
N ALA A 3 -18.40 -17.97 -16.81
CA ALA A 3 -17.12 -18.54 -16.44
C ALA A 3 -17.39 -19.83 -15.63
N GLN A 4 -17.04 -20.96 -16.18
CA GLN A 4 -17.02 -22.22 -15.43
C GLN A 4 -15.99 -22.12 -14.33
N VAL A 5 -16.41 -22.32 -13.10
CA VAL A 5 -15.52 -22.55 -11.96
C VAL A 5 -14.99 -23.99 -12.13
N ILE A 6 -13.76 -24.11 -12.59
CA ILE A 6 -13.07 -25.41 -12.63
C ILE A 6 -12.65 -25.69 -11.18
N ASN A 7 -13.36 -26.57 -10.52
CA ASN A 7 -12.90 -27.13 -9.25
C ASN A 7 -11.75 -28.10 -9.56
N PRO A 8 -10.60 -27.97 -8.89
CA PRO A 8 -9.52 -28.94 -9.05
C PRO A 8 -10.00 -30.33 -8.64
N PRO A 9 -9.47 -31.38 -9.27
CA PRO A 9 -9.88 -32.76 -8.95
C PRO A 9 -9.55 -33.08 -7.49
N PRO A 10 -10.40 -33.92 -6.81
CA PRO A 10 -10.16 -34.32 -5.43
C PRO A 10 -8.81 -35.05 -5.34
N GLY A 11 -7.92 -34.55 -4.51
CA GLY A 11 -6.57 -35.11 -4.29
C GLY A 11 -5.41 -34.37 -4.98
N SER A 12 -5.67 -33.26 -5.66
CA SER A 12 -4.61 -32.47 -6.33
C SER A 12 -3.73 -31.64 -5.40
N GLY A 13 -3.88 -31.71 -4.09
CA GLY A 13 -3.05 -30.96 -3.14
C GLY A 13 -3.09 -29.42 -3.26
N VAL A 14 -3.87 -28.90 -4.20
CA VAL A 14 -4.08 -27.45 -4.35
C VAL A 14 -4.97 -27.01 -3.19
N GLU A 15 -4.37 -26.57 -2.11
CA GLU A 15 -5.09 -25.90 -1.05
C GLU A 15 -5.81 -24.69 -1.67
N THR A 16 -7.13 -24.76 -1.75
CA THR A 16 -7.97 -23.59 -2.03
C THR A 16 -7.73 -22.64 -0.88
N ASP A 17 -7.00 -21.58 -1.16
CA ASP A 17 -6.48 -20.66 -0.16
C ASP A 17 -7.63 -20.05 0.65
N THR A 18 -7.78 -20.58 1.83
CA THR A 18 -8.73 -20.09 2.83
C THR A 18 -8.25 -18.70 3.24
N THR A 19 -9.17 -17.77 3.35
CA THR A 19 -9.03 -16.42 3.87
C THR A 19 -7.91 -16.32 4.92
N ASP A 20 -6.82 -15.64 4.62
CA ASP A 20 -5.72 -15.45 5.56
C ASP A 20 -5.84 -14.12 6.31
N TRP A 21 -5.36 -14.12 7.56
CA TRP A 21 -5.28 -12.94 8.40
C TRP A 21 -3.85 -12.43 8.45
N ARG A 22 -3.69 -11.15 8.12
CA ARG A 22 -2.41 -10.45 8.11
C ARG A 22 -2.34 -9.39 9.20
N GLY A 23 -1.16 -9.18 9.72
CA GLY A 23 -0.86 -8.10 10.65
C GLY A 23 -0.16 -6.92 9.94
N TRP A 24 -0.47 -5.71 10.36
CA TRP A 24 0.25 -4.53 9.90
C TRP A 24 0.44 -3.54 11.04
N SER A 25 1.69 -3.14 11.29
CA SER A 25 1.98 -1.98 12.13
C SER A 25 2.81 -0.93 11.38
N GLY A 26 2.74 0.30 11.83
CA GLY A 26 3.50 1.37 11.19
C GLY A 26 3.67 2.60 12.07
N ALA A 27 4.79 3.29 11.82
CA ALA A 27 5.10 4.58 12.41
C ALA A 27 5.39 5.60 11.31
N SER A 28 5.01 6.84 11.54
CA SER A 28 5.23 7.93 10.59
C SER A 28 5.64 9.18 11.35
N VAL A 29 6.68 9.83 10.85
CA VAL A 29 7.13 11.14 11.32
C VAL A 29 6.99 12.13 10.17
N SER A 30 6.36 13.27 10.44
CA SER A 30 6.19 14.30 9.41
C SER A 30 6.51 15.69 9.95
N PHE A 31 7.00 16.56 9.08
CA PHE A 31 7.22 17.97 9.37
C PHE A 31 6.89 18.83 8.16
N LYS A 32 6.64 20.12 8.41
CA LYS A 32 6.37 21.15 7.39
C LYS A 32 7.52 22.13 7.37
N PRO A 33 8.47 22.02 6.41
CA PRO A 33 9.60 22.96 6.33
C PRO A 33 9.15 24.36 6.00
N THR A 34 8.23 24.51 5.07
CA THR A 34 7.63 25.77 4.64
C THR A 34 6.13 25.62 4.44
N LYS A 35 5.47 26.76 4.16
CA LYS A 35 4.03 26.76 3.89
C LYS A 35 3.73 26.03 2.59
N GLY A 36 2.80 25.09 2.65
CA GLY A 36 2.42 24.23 1.52
C GLY A 36 3.28 22.98 1.35
N TRP A 37 4.46 22.89 1.92
CA TRP A 37 5.32 21.71 1.82
C TRP A 37 5.23 20.83 3.04
N SER A 38 5.25 19.52 2.83
CA SER A 38 5.39 18.54 3.90
C SER A 38 6.36 17.44 3.50
N ILE A 39 7.17 17.00 4.44
CA ILE A 39 8.06 15.86 4.30
C ILE A 39 7.65 14.82 5.33
N ALA A 40 7.62 13.56 4.95
CA ALA A 40 7.25 12.47 5.84
C ALA A 40 8.16 11.26 5.62
N PHE A 41 8.58 10.68 6.74
CA PHE A 41 9.19 9.36 6.78
C PHE A 41 8.16 8.38 7.35
N ASN A 42 8.01 7.22 6.72
CA ASN A 42 7.11 6.17 7.15
C ASN A 42 7.87 4.85 7.24
N GLN A 43 7.69 4.16 8.35
CA GLN A 43 8.16 2.81 8.57
C GLN A 43 6.95 1.91 8.75
N GLN A 44 6.94 0.74 8.07
CA GLN A 44 5.87 -0.25 8.18
C GLN A 44 6.46 -1.63 8.31
N TRP A 45 5.77 -2.49 9.08
CA TRP A 45 6.05 -3.90 9.23
C TRP A 45 4.79 -4.67 8.94
N ARG A 46 4.91 -5.77 8.23
CA ARG A 46 3.80 -6.64 7.87
C ARG A 46 4.11 -8.07 8.26
N TRP A 47 3.08 -8.77 8.65
CA TRP A 47 3.11 -10.16 9.04
C TRP A 47 2.01 -10.90 8.30
N ASP A 48 2.31 -12.10 7.81
CA ASP A 48 1.41 -13.05 7.20
C ASP A 48 1.09 -14.19 8.19
N GLU A 49 0.37 -15.21 7.76
CA GLU A 49 0.08 -16.44 8.51
C GLU A 49 -0.48 -16.15 9.91
N ARG A 50 -1.57 -15.39 9.98
CA ARG A 50 -2.20 -14.96 11.24
C ARG A 50 -1.28 -14.13 12.16
N GLY A 51 -0.29 -13.48 11.56
CA GLY A 51 0.69 -12.64 12.27
C GLY A 51 1.90 -13.40 12.82
N SER A 52 2.04 -14.68 12.52
CA SER A 52 3.16 -15.51 13.01
C SER A 52 4.42 -15.37 12.16
N SER A 53 4.29 -15.06 10.87
CA SER A 53 5.41 -14.93 9.94
C SER A 53 5.63 -13.49 9.53
N PHE A 54 6.89 -13.03 9.60
CA PHE A 54 7.25 -11.69 9.13
C PHE A 54 7.30 -11.68 7.59
N ASP A 55 6.39 -10.90 6.95
CA ASP A 55 6.29 -10.80 5.49
C ASP A 55 7.27 -9.77 4.92
N ARG A 56 7.21 -8.52 5.41
CA ARG A 56 8.06 -7.46 4.85
C ARG A 56 8.17 -6.23 5.72
N GLN A 57 9.26 -5.50 5.48
CA GLN A 57 9.51 -4.17 6.00
C GLN A 57 9.48 -3.15 4.86
N LEU A 58 8.87 -1.99 5.13
CA LEU A 58 8.79 -0.91 4.17
C LEU A 58 9.24 0.39 4.81
N GLN A 59 10.20 1.06 4.18
CA GLN A 59 10.69 2.38 4.57
C GLN A 59 10.39 3.34 3.44
N GLN A 60 9.73 4.46 3.73
CA GLN A 60 9.36 5.43 2.72
C GLN A 60 9.70 6.84 3.15
N LEU A 61 10.39 7.55 2.30
CA LEU A 61 10.57 8.99 2.36
C LEU A 61 9.73 9.65 1.28
N GLY A 62 8.94 10.65 1.65
CA GLY A 62 8.10 11.37 0.71
C GLY A 62 8.06 12.85 0.99
N CYS A 63 7.85 13.63 -0.06
CA CYS A 63 7.50 15.05 0.04
C CYS A 63 6.17 15.29 -0.68
N ALA A 64 5.41 16.25 -0.18
CA ALA A 64 4.18 16.71 -0.80
C ALA A 64 4.09 18.23 -0.75
N TRP A 65 3.58 18.77 -1.83
CA TRP A 65 3.27 20.17 -1.98
C TRP A 65 1.76 20.34 -2.07
N SER A 66 1.20 21.23 -1.25
CA SER A 66 -0.23 21.58 -1.23
C SER A 66 -0.39 23.03 -1.71
N PRO A 67 -0.59 23.22 -3.03
CA PRO A 67 -0.85 24.53 -3.59
C PRO A 67 -2.17 25.09 -3.05
N ARG A 68 -2.27 26.40 -3.00
CA ARG A 68 -3.51 27.11 -2.68
C ARG A 68 -4.31 27.42 -3.94
N TRP A 69 -4.58 26.41 -4.75
CA TRP A 69 -5.41 26.61 -5.93
C TRP A 69 -6.87 26.65 -5.52
N ASN A 70 -7.56 27.67 -6.05
CA ASN A 70 -8.89 28.06 -5.61
C ASN A 70 -10.01 27.19 -6.17
N ALA A 71 -11.07 27.22 -5.44
CA ALA A 71 -12.49 27.21 -5.71
C ALA A 71 -13.21 25.86 -5.66
N LEU A 72 -12.70 24.74 -6.15
CA LEU A 72 -13.46 23.47 -6.21
C LEU A 72 -13.04 22.41 -5.18
N SER A 73 -11.82 22.45 -4.70
CA SER A 73 -11.35 21.58 -3.61
C SER A 73 -10.59 22.39 -2.58
N ARG A 74 -10.95 22.25 -1.29
CA ARG A 74 -10.30 23.00 -0.20
C ARG A 74 -8.83 22.63 0.01
N ALA A 75 -8.41 21.46 -0.45
CA ALA A 75 -7.01 21.08 -0.39
C ALA A 75 -6.65 20.15 -1.56
N GLN A 76 -5.69 20.57 -2.36
CA GLN A 76 -5.01 19.72 -3.33
C GLN A 76 -3.60 19.41 -2.88
N SER A 77 -3.04 18.30 -3.31
CA SER A 77 -1.66 17.95 -3.03
C SER A 77 -1.04 17.21 -4.19
N LEU A 78 0.22 17.52 -4.46
CA LEU A 78 1.09 16.76 -5.34
C LEU A 78 2.20 16.14 -4.49
N GLY A 79 2.46 14.87 -4.66
CA GLY A 79 3.44 14.15 -3.85
C GLY A 79 4.37 13.31 -4.68
N LEU A 80 5.60 13.20 -4.18
CA LEU A 80 6.62 12.26 -4.67
C LEU A 80 7.16 11.48 -3.49
N ALA A 81 7.35 10.18 -3.64
CA ALA A 81 7.96 9.39 -2.59
C ALA A 81 8.79 8.23 -3.16
N PHE A 82 9.81 7.87 -2.39
CA PHE A 82 10.65 6.70 -2.60
C PHE A 82 10.43 5.72 -1.45
N ARG A 83 10.33 4.44 -1.78
CA ARG A 83 10.10 3.38 -0.82
C ARG A 83 11.08 2.24 -1.06
N HIS A 84 11.79 1.89 -0.02
CA HIS A 84 12.57 0.67 0.06
C HIS A 84 11.69 -0.43 0.67
N VAL A 85 11.70 -1.60 0.06
CA VAL A 85 10.95 -2.78 0.51
C VAL A 85 11.96 -3.90 0.72
N THR A 86 11.99 -4.47 1.92
CA THR A 86 12.75 -5.67 2.24
C THR A 86 11.75 -6.78 2.52
N ARG A 87 11.85 -7.88 1.79
CA ARG A 87 11.02 -9.07 1.93
C ARG A 87 11.93 -10.25 2.25
N PRO A 88 11.84 -10.85 3.44
CA PRO A 88 12.54 -12.09 3.72
C PRO A 88 11.94 -13.20 2.86
N ASP A 89 12.79 -13.96 2.20
CA ASP A 89 12.42 -15.18 1.53
C ASP A 89 13.09 -16.34 2.26
N ARG A 90 12.28 -17.21 2.84
CA ARG A 90 12.70 -18.36 3.64
C ARG A 90 12.49 -19.69 2.91
N LYS A 91 12.06 -19.64 1.65
CA LYS A 91 11.85 -20.83 0.82
C LYS A 91 13.15 -21.25 0.14
N GLY A 92 13.30 -22.58 -0.05
CA GLY A 92 14.45 -23.18 -0.71
C GLY A 92 15.73 -23.20 0.14
N ASP A 93 16.81 -23.65 -0.46
CA ASP A 93 18.12 -23.86 0.19
C ASP A 93 18.84 -22.56 0.52
N VAL A 94 18.61 -21.51 -0.26
CA VAL A 94 19.17 -20.17 -0.02
C VAL A 94 18.13 -19.32 0.68
N GLN A 95 18.41 -18.93 1.93
CA GLN A 95 17.58 -18.02 2.70
C GLN A 95 18.17 -16.61 2.69
N GLY A 96 17.34 -15.61 2.58
CA GLY A 96 17.83 -14.23 2.53
C GLY A 96 16.71 -13.20 2.41
N ASN A 97 17.07 -12.04 1.89
CA ASN A 97 16.13 -10.94 1.72
C ASN A 97 16.13 -10.47 0.26
N ASP A 98 14.97 -10.41 -0.34
CA ASP A 98 14.76 -9.67 -1.58
C ASP A 98 14.55 -8.19 -1.26
N ARG A 99 15.19 -7.32 -2.02
CA ARG A 99 15.10 -5.88 -1.86
C ARG A 99 14.57 -5.22 -3.12
N PHE A 100 13.64 -4.29 -2.92
CA PHE A 100 13.02 -3.56 -4.02
C PHE A 100 13.05 -2.07 -3.74
N LEU A 101 13.25 -1.30 -4.80
CA LEU A 101 13.07 0.15 -4.77
C LEU A 101 11.79 0.51 -5.53
N ARG A 102 10.93 1.29 -4.89
CA ARG A 102 9.70 1.83 -5.48
C ARG A 102 9.75 3.34 -5.44
N TRP A 103 9.49 3.98 -6.57
CA TRP A 103 9.12 5.37 -6.58
C TRP A 103 7.63 5.54 -6.89
N GLN A 104 7.06 6.63 -6.43
CA GLN A 104 5.65 6.92 -6.67
C GLN A 104 5.43 8.43 -6.77
N ALA A 105 4.55 8.81 -7.69
CA ALA A 105 4.01 10.16 -7.82
C ALA A 105 2.52 10.09 -7.50
N GLU A 106 2.00 11.10 -6.79
CA GLU A 106 0.58 11.11 -6.42
C GLU A 106 -0.03 12.51 -6.53
N HIS A 107 -1.30 12.54 -6.87
CA HIS A 107 -2.18 13.70 -6.75
C HIS A 107 -3.30 13.34 -5.79
N GLY A 108 -3.57 14.23 -4.85
CA GLY A 108 -4.67 14.12 -3.91
C GLY A 108 -5.55 15.37 -3.94
N ALA A 109 -6.84 15.18 -3.72
CA ALA A 109 -7.78 16.26 -3.50
C ALA A 109 -8.66 15.92 -2.29
N ALA A 110 -8.96 16.93 -1.46
CA ALA A 110 -9.86 16.79 -0.33
C ALA A 110 -10.96 17.84 -0.38
N PHE A 111 -12.16 17.41 -0.06
CA PHE A 111 -13.36 18.23 0.02
C PHE A 111 -14.04 18.00 1.37
N GLU A 112 -14.46 19.07 2.03
CA GLU A 112 -15.16 19.02 3.31
C GLU A 112 -16.58 19.55 3.15
N ALA A 113 -17.55 18.79 3.60
CA ALA A 113 -18.95 19.19 3.67
C ALA A 113 -19.49 18.88 5.07
N GLU A 114 -19.74 19.93 5.86
CA GLU A 114 -20.18 19.86 7.27
C GLU A 114 -19.24 18.99 8.13
N ARG A 115 -19.63 17.74 8.37
CA ARG A 115 -18.86 16.75 9.15
C ARG A 115 -18.20 15.70 8.31
N TRP A 116 -18.41 15.72 7.02
CA TRP A 116 -17.86 14.76 6.08
C TRP A 116 -16.59 15.31 5.46
N THR A 117 -15.58 14.47 5.36
CA THR A 117 -14.39 14.73 4.55
C THR A 117 -14.31 13.66 3.49
N PHE A 118 -14.25 14.09 2.23
CA PHE A 118 -14.05 13.24 1.07
C PHE A 118 -12.65 13.48 0.54
N GLU A 119 -11.89 12.40 0.37
CA GLU A 119 -10.55 12.48 -0.23
C GLU A 119 -10.48 11.57 -1.44
N THR A 120 -9.85 12.06 -2.50
CA THR A 120 -9.47 11.25 -3.65
C THR A 120 -7.96 11.27 -3.83
N ARG A 121 -7.41 10.16 -4.32
CA ARG A 121 -5.99 10.07 -4.61
C ARG A 121 -5.75 9.19 -5.82
N ILE A 122 -5.00 9.75 -6.77
CA ILE A 122 -4.47 9.04 -7.93
C ILE A 122 -2.98 8.90 -7.70
N ARG A 123 -2.45 7.71 -7.84
CA ARG A 123 -1.03 7.42 -7.66
C ARG A 123 -0.53 6.55 -8.79
N PHE A 124 0.58 6.97 -9.39
CA PHE A 124 1.43 6.12 -10.22
C PHE A 124 2.57 5.60 -9.38
N GLN A 125 2.91 4.33 -9.53
CA GLN A 125 4.08 3.74 -8.86
C GLN A 125 4.81 2.79 -9.80
N SER A 126 6.13 2.73 -9.63
CA SER A 126 7.01 1.79 -10.31
C SER A 126 7.95 1.17 -9.29
N GLN A 127 8.02 -0.15 -9.28
CA GLN A 127 8.87 -0.93 -8.38
C GLN A 127 9.81 -1.80 -9.19
N LYS A 128 11.09 -1.80 -8.83
CA LYS A 128 12.11 -2.66 -9.43
C LYS A 128 12.86 -3.40 -8.31
N ALA A 129 13.24 -4.65 -8.59
CA ALA A 129 14.18 -5.37 -7.74
C ALA A 129 15.56 -4.69 -7.81
N ILE A 130 16.25 -4.61 -6.68
CA ILE A 130 17.62 -4.08 -6.56
C ILE A 130 18.58 -5.13 -6.00
N GLU A 131 18.07 -6.18 -5.39
CA GLU A 131 18.85 -7.28 -4.85
C GLU A 131 17.94 -8.50 -4.68
N PHE A 132 18.40 -9.68 -5.07
CA PHE A 132 17.76 -10.96 -4.79
C PHE A 132 18.56 -11.74 -3.74
N LYS A 133 17.88 -12.55 -2.96
CA LYS A 133 18.45 -13.36 -1.85
C LYS A 133 19.59 -14.29 -2.27
N ASP A 134 19.55 -14.78 -3.49
CA ASP A 134 20.49 -15.74 -4.07
C ASP A 134 21.71 -15.08 -4.74
N GLY A 135 21.80 -13.73 -4.68
CA GLY A 135 22.85 -12.97 -5.35
C GLY A 135 22.68 -12.85 -6.87
N THR A 136 21.57 -13.32 -7.43
CA THR A 136 21.25 -13.12 -8.86
C THR A 136 21.20 -11.65 -9.19
N ASP A 137 21.81 -11.25 -10.31
CA ASP A 137 21.81 -9.86 -10.76
C ASP A 137 20.40 -9.41 -11.16
N PRO A 138 19.82 -8.40 -10.47
CA PRO A 138 18.49 -7.88 -10.78
C PRO A 138 18.47 -6.94 -11.99
N THR A 139 19.58 -6.74 -12.70
CA THR A 139 19.70 -5.77 -13.81
C THR A 139 18.66 -6.04 -14.89
N GLY A 140 18.41 -7.31 -15.20
CA GLY A 140 17.40 -7.75 -16.17
C GLY A 140 15.96 -7.72 -15.67
N ALA A 141 15.73 -7.54 -14.37
CA ALA A 141 14.39 -7.55 -13.81
C ALA A 141 13.54 -6.38 -14.30
N LYS A 142 12.37 -6.68 -14.84
CA LYS A 142 11.43 -5.67 -15.32
C LYS A 142 10.80 -4.91 -14.15
N ALA A 143 10.55 -3.62 -14.35
CA ALA A 143 9.89 -2.80 -13.35
C ALA A 143 8.38 -3.03 -13.37
N HIS A 144 7.82 -3.38 -12.22
CA HIS A 144 6.37 -3.46 -12.03
C HIS A 144 5.78 -2.06 -11.91
N LYS A 145 4.91 -1.67 -12.83
CA LYS A 145 4.28 -0.35 -12.91
C LYS A 145 2.76 -0.48 -12.73
N GLN A 146 2.17 0.40 -11.91
CA GLN A 146 0.71 0.41 -11.72
C GLN A 146 0.17 1.78 -11.35
N TRP A 147 -1.07 2.00 -11.71
CA TRP A 147 -1.92 3.07 -11.21
C TRP A 147 -2.71 2.61 -9.99
N ARG A 148 -2.98 3.55 -9.08
CA ARG A 148 -3.83 3.31 -7.92
C ARG A 148 -4.78 4.47 -7.77
N PHE A 149 -6.07 4.15 -7.71
CA PHE A 149 -7.16 5.10 -7.53
C PHE A 149 -7.78 4.85 -6.17
N LYS A 150 -7.79 5.85 -5.29
CA LYS A 150 -8.31 5.71 -3.94
C LYS A 150 -9.35 6.78 -3.66
N GLY A 151 -10.51 6.36 -3.13
CA GLY A 151 -11.52 7.20 -2.51
C GLY A 151 -11.54 6.98 -1.00
N VAL A 152 -11.75 8.04 -0.23
CA VAL A 152 -11.86 8.01 1.23
C VAL A 152 -13.04 8.88 1.66
N VAL A 153 -13.78 8.39 2.62
CA VAL A 153 -14.84 9.13 3.32
C VAL A 153 -14.57 9.05 4.81
N GLU A 154 -14.45 10.20 5.48
CA GLU A 154 -14.29 10.31 6.93
C GLU A 154 -15.47 11.09 7.49
N TYR A 155 -16.00 10.67 8.64
CA TYR A 155 -17.08 11.35 9.32
C TYR A 155 -16.66 11.78 10.72
N ASN A 156 -16.78 13.07 11.02
CA ASN A 156 -16.47 13.63 12.33
C ASN A 156 -17.69 13.58 13.25
N ILE A 157 -17.67 12.66 14.22
CA ILE A 157 -18.71 12.49 15.21
C ILE A 157 -18.51 13.51 16.34
N ARG A 158 -19.46 14.44 16.52
CA ARG A 158 -19.38 15.47 17.56
C ARG A 158 -19.27 14.83 18.96
N GLY A 159 -18.25 15.21 19.72
CA GLY A 159 -18.02 14.72 21.08
C GLY A 159 -17.37 13.34 21.16
N PHE A 160 -17.16 12.67 20.04
CA PHE A 160 -16.49 11.38 19.97
C PHE A 160 -15.03 11.57 19.52
N LYS A 161 -14.11 10.86 20.14
CA LYS A 161 -12.66 11.03 19.86
C LYS A 161 -12.15 10.21 18.68
N TRP A 162 -12.93 9.26 18.19
CA TRP A 162 -12.55 8.33 17.15
C TRP A 162 -13.37 8.59 15.88
N ASP A 163 -12.76 9.23 14.90
CA ASP A 163 -13.42 9.52 13.62
C ASP A 163 -13.39 8.28 12.72
N PRO A 164 -14.56 7.73 12.34
CA PRO A 164 -14.61 6.60 11.42
C PRO A 164 -14.24 7.03 10.00
N GLU A 165 -13.53 6.18 9.31
CA GLU A 165 -13.08 6.36 7.95
C GLU A 165 -13.35 5.09 7.15
N PHE A 166 -13.90 5.24 5.95
CA PHE A 166 -14.02 4.18 4.97
C PHE A 166 -13.22 4.55 3.72
N SER A 167 -12.52 3.59 3.12
CA SER A 167 -11.82 3.82 1.86
C SER A 167 -11.85 2.62 0.94
N VAL A 168 -11.91 2.92 -0.35
CA VAL A 168 -11.80 1.95 -1.45
C VAL A 168 -10.63 2.33 -2.32
N GLU A 169 -9.85 1.35 -2.76
CA GLU A 169 -8.70 1.55 -3.63
C GLU A 169 -8.70 0.48 -4.73
N ARG A 170 -8.51 0.92 -5.97
CA ARG A 170 -8.34 0.05 -7.14
C ARG A 170 -6.90 0.12 -7.63
N PHE A 171 -6.38 -1.03 -8.05
CA PHE A 171 -5.04 -1.18 -8.62
C PHE A 171 -5.19 -1.57 -10.08
N VAL A 172 -4.46 -0.89 -10.97
CA VAL A 172 -4.49 -1.12 -12.42
C VAL A 172 -3.05 -1.23 -12.91
N ALA A 173 -2.67 -2.37 -13.45
CA ALA A 173 -1.35 -2.56 -14.05
C ALA A 173 -1.20 -1.68 -15.31
N VAL A 174 0.00 -1.14 -15.54
CA VAL A 174 0.26 -0.29 -16.72
C VAL A 174 0.50 -1.13 -17.98
N VAL A 175 1.12 -2.28 -17.81
CA VAL A 175 1.28 -3.29 -18.86
C VAL A 175 0.88 -4.60 -18.22
N PRO A 176 -0.23 -5.20 -18.63
CA PRO A 176 -0.52 -6.56 -18.24
C PRO A 176 0.48 -7.46 -18.98
N GLU A 177 1.65 -7.65 -18.38
CA GLU A 177 2.46 -8.82 -18.72
C GLU A 177 1.65 -10.00 -18.21
N GLY A 178 1.36 -11.00 -19.07
CA GLY A 178 0.27 -11.95 -18.98
C GLY A 178 0.01 -12.66 -17.64
N TRP A 179 0.90 -12.52 -16.67
CA TRP A 179 0.82 -13.10 -15.32
C TRP A 179 0.54 -12.08 -14.20
N GLN A 180 0.47 -10.77 -14.50
CA GLN A 180 0.16 -9.77 -13.47
C GLN A 180 -1.35 -9.61 -13.29
N PRO A 181 -1.88 -9.77 -12.06
CA PRO A 181 -3.29 -9.54 -11.83
C PRO A 181 -3.65 -8.08 -12.08
N ASP A 182 -4.54 -7.85 -13.02
CA ASP A 182 -5.13 -6.53 -13.25
C ASP A 182 -6.43 -6.39 -12.46
N GLY A 183 -6.63 -5.21 -11.86
CA GLY A 183 -7.90 -4.86 -11.25
C GLY A 183 -8.10 -5.30 -9.80
N ALA A 184 -7.04 -5.52 -9.04
CA ALA A 184 -7.14 -5.77 -7.59
C ALA A 184 -7.85 -4.61 -6.87
N TRP A 185 -8.64 -4.95 -5.86
CA TRP A 185 -9.38 -4.00 -5.04
C TRP A 185 -8.96 -4.11 -3.58
N ARG A 186 -9.06 -3.01 -2.88
CA ARG A 186 -8.85 -2.92 -1.44
C ARG A 186 -9.95 -2.08 -0.81
N MET A 187 -10.61 -2.64 0.19
CA MET A 187 -11.49 -1.89 1.07
C MET A 187 -10.88 -1.78 2.46
N ARG A 188 -11.07 -0.64 3.11
CA ARG A 188 -10.57 -0.44 4.47
C ARG A 188 -11.59 0.34 5.28
N LEU A 189 -11.88 -0.19 6.46
CA LEU A 189 -12.57 0.51 7.53
C LEU A 189 -11.54 0.90 8.59
N ALA A 190 -11.49 2.14 8.97
CA ALA A 190 -10.52 2.65 9.92
C ALA A 190 -11.15 3.60 10.91
N THR A 191 -10.49 3.80 12.01
CA THR A 191 -10.79 4.89 12.93
C THR A 191 -9.49 5.50 13.47
N SER A 192 -9.53 6.77 13.81
CA SER A 192 -8.34 7.48 14.24
C SER A 192 -8.63 8.43 15.38
N THR A 193 -7.68 8.57 16.30
CA THR A 193 -7.76 9.51 17.43
C THR A 193 -6.50 10.32 17.59
N LYS A 194 -6.65 11.55 18.08
CA LYS A 194 -5.53 12.42 18.44
C LYS A 194 -5.10 12.13 19.87
N LEU A 195 -3.89 11.67 20.08
CA LEU A 195 -3.26 11.49 21.39
C LEU A 195 -2.45 12.76 21.73
N GLY A 196 -3.15 13.88 21.93
CA GLY A 196 -2.56 15.20 22.13
C GLY A 196 -2.28 15.97 20.84
N LYS A 197 -1.44 17.03 20.91
CA LYS A 197 -1.25 17.99 19.81
C LYS A 197 -0.43 17.48 18.63
N ARG A 198 0.36 16.41 18.82
CA ARG A 198 1.34 15.96 17.84
C ARG A 198 1.21 14.51 17.42
N HIS A 199 0.46 13.72 18.15
CA HIS A 199 0.30 12.29 17.94
C HIS A 199 -1.08 11.97 17.40
N LYS A 200 -1.15 11.08 16.42
CA LYS A 200 -2.40 10.49 15.91
C LYS A 200 -2.21 8.98 15.86
N LEU A 201 -3.12 8.25 16.46
CA LEU A 201 -3.23 6.81 16.36
C LEU A 201 -4.35 6.47 15.41
N ARG A 202 -4.15 5.48 14.57
CA ARG A 202 -5.15 4.93 13.66
C ARG A 202 -5.13 3.41 13.76
N VAL A 203 -6.30 2.81 13.88
CA VAL A 203 -6.50 1.37 13.77
C VAL A 203 -7.39 1.10 12.59
N PHE A 204 -7.24 -0.06 11.94
CA PHE A 204 -8.05 -0.39 10.77
C PHE A 204 -8.16 -1.90 10.57
N ILE A 205 -9.24 -2.26 9.90
CA ILE A 205 -9.42 -3.55 9.25
C ILE A 205 -9.46 -3.32 7.74
N GLN A 206 -8.83 -4.17 6.99
CA GLN A 206 -8.72 -4.07 5.55
C GLN A 206 -9.01 -5.42 4.92
N ARG A 207 -9.67 -5.39 3.78
CA ARG A 207 -9.88 -6.54 2.93
C ARG A 207 -9.27 -6.27 1.57
N ASP A 208 -8.44 -7.18 1.10
CA ASP A 208 -7.82 -7.15 -0.21
C ASP A 208 -8.45 -8.23 -1.08
N TRP A 209 -8.86 -7.87 -2.29
CA TRP A 209 -9.26 -8.78 -3.34
C TRP A 209 -8.22 -8.70 -4.43
N GLU A 210 -7.49 -9.77 -4.63
CA GLU A 210 -6.57 -9.87 -5.75
C GLU A 210 -7.36 -10.15 -7.03
N ALA A 211 -6.93 -9.61 -8.15
CA ALA A 211 -7.52 -9.91 -9.44
C ALA A 211 -7.28 -11.40 -9.77
N ARG A 212 -8.24 -12.01 -10.42
CA ARG A 212 -8.10 -13.37 -10.90
C ARG A 212 -7.18 -13.38 -12.11
N TYR A 213 -6.23 -14.30 -12.13
CA TYR A 213 -5.45 -14.60 -13.32
C TYR A 213 -6.37 -15.14 -14.42
N ASN A 214 -6.06 -14.82 -15.67
CA ASN A 214 -6.69 -15.48 -16.81
C ASN A 214 -6.04 -16.88 -16.98
N PRO A 215 -6.75 -17.99 -16.70
CA PRO A 215 -6.16 -19.32 -16.77
C PRO A 215 -5.61 -19.68 -18.16
N ALA A 216 -6.20 -19.17 -19.25
CA ALA A 216 -5.75 -19.43 -20.61
C ALA A 216 -4.40 -18.75 -20.95
N ALA A 217 -4.12 -17.58 -20.34
CA ALA A 217 -2.81 -16.94 -20.50
C ALA A 217 -1.74 -17.56 -19.61
N LEU A 218 -2.15 -18.16 -18.50
CA LEU A 218 -1.26 -18.81 -17.54
C LEU A 218 -0.67 -20.10 -18.12
N ASP A 219 -1.49 -20.89 -18.80
CA ASP A 219 -1.14 -22.25 -19.26
C ASP A 219 0.02 -22.23 -20.29
N GLN A 220 0.02 -21.26 -21.20
CA GLN A 220 1.10 -21.13 -22.18
C GLN A 220 2.41 -20.62 -21.58
N THR A 221 2.34 -19.64 -20.68
CA THR A 221 3.54 -19.04 -20.07
C THR A 221 4.22 -19.96 -19.06
N LEU A 222 3.46 -20.79 -18.35
CA LEU A 222 4.00 -21.73 -17.37
C LEU A 222 4.73 -22.89 -18.00
N ILE A 223 4.23 -23.39 -19.12
CA ILE A 223 4.91 -24.45 -19.90
C ILE A 223 6.25 -23.92 -20.45
N GLU A 224 6.30 -22.65 -20.86
CA GLU A 224 7.53 -22.06 -21.41
C GLU A 224 8.63 -21.78 -20.38
N ILE A 225 8.27 -21.48 -19.11
CA ILE A 225 9.25 -21.10 -18.09
C ILE A 225 9.57 -22.21 -17.10
N GLY A 226 8.93 -23.39 -17.21
CA GLY A 226 9.15 -24.51 -16.29
C GLY A 226 8.83 -24.19 -14.83
N ALA A 227 7.92 -23.24 -14.59
CA ALA A 227 7.58 -22.80 -13.24
C ALA A 227 6.83 -23.88 -12.47
N ASP A 228 7.19 -24.03 -11.22
CA ASP A 228 6.49 -24.93 -10.30
C ASP A 228 5.10 -24.38 -9.98
N LEU A 229 4.06 -25.17 -10.31
CA LEU A 229 2.66 -24.80 -10.11
C LEU A 229 2.31 -24.53 -8.63
N ASP A 230 3.09 -25.09 -7.70
CA ASP A 230 2.89 -24.93 -6.26
C ASP A 230 3.17 -23.51 -5.74
N ASP A 231 3.89 -22.68 -6.51
CA ASP A 231 4.16 -21.29 -6.18
C ASP A 231 3.09 -20.29 -6.70
N LEU A 232 2.14 -20.79 -7.51
CA LEU A 232 1.11 -19.97 -8.10
C LEU A 232 -0.18 -19.99 -7.27
N ARG A 233 -0.43 -18.90 -6.57
CA ARG A 233 -1.75 -18.67 -5.93
C ARG A 233 -2.79 -18.40 -7.02
N LEU A 234 -3.41 -19.47 -7.50
CA LEU A 234 -4.38 -19.47 -8.62
C LEU A 234 -5.76 -18.92 -8.27
N SER A 235 -6.06 -18.66 -7.01
CA SER A 235 -7.38 -18.20 -6.60
C SER A 235 -7.35 -16.75 -6.16
N GLY A 236 -8.43 -16.02 -6.39
CA GLY A 236 -8.64 -14.67 -5.88
C GLY A 236 -8.65 -14.71 -4.35
N ALA A 237 -7.46 -14.82 -3.76
CA ALA A 237 -7.28 -14.85 -2.34
C ALA A 237 -7.88 -13.60 -1.71
N VAL A 238 -8.69 -13.78 -0.70
CA VAL A 238 -9.29 -12.70 0.06
C VAL A 238 -8.55 -12.59 1.36
N ASP A 239 -7.67 -11.61 1.45
CA ASP A 239 -6.88 -11.38 2.64
C ASP A 239 -7.52 -10.34 3.55
N TRP A 240 -7.61 -10.65 4.83
CA TRP A 240 -7.95 -9.71 5.87
C TRP A 240 -6.69 -9.19 6.54
N THR A 241 -6.60 -7.88 6.75
CA THR A 241 -5.49 -7.26 7.46
C THR A 241 -6.01 -6.45 8.64
N LEU A 242 -5.50 -6.74 9.83
CA LEU A 242 -5.61 -5.87 10.98
C LEU A 242 -4.37 -4.98 11.05
N GLY A 243 -4.57 -3.69 11.30
CA GLY A 243 -3.42 -2.80 11.33
C GLY A 243 -3.55 -1.66 12.32
N VAL A 244 -2.38 -1.23 12.79
CA VAL A 244 -2.22 -0.07 13.64
C VAL A 244 -1.16 0.85 13.06
N GLN A 245 -1.43 2.15 13.06
CA GLN A 245 -0.51 3.17 12.58
C GLN A 245 -0.41 4.30 13.57
N TRP A 246 0.79 4.63 13.96
CA TRP A 246 1.10 5.80 14.77
C TRP A 246 1.72 6.89 13.89
N ARG A 247 1.30 8.15 14.09
CA ARG A 247 1.80 9.32 13.38
C ARG A 247 2.26 10.38 14.35
N TYR A 248 3.44 10.91 14.12
CA TYR A 248 4.01 12.03 14.86
C TYR A 248 4.25 13.23 13.95
N ARG A 249 3.87 14.43 14.40
CA ARG A 249 4.11 15.69 13.69
C ARG A 249 5.16 16.52 14.40
N LEU A 250 6.33 16.67 13.79
CA LEU A 250 7.38 17.58 14.25
C LEU A 250 6.96 19.03 14.01
N LYS A 251 7.17 19.89 15.01
CA LYS A 251 7.17 21.35 14.84
C LYS A 251 8.61 21.84 14.82
N LEU A 252 9.04 22.40 13.71
CA LEU A 252 10.29 23.16 13.68
C LEU A 252 10.06 24.48 14.45
N ARG A 253 10.87 24.76 15.46
CA ARG A 253 10.89 26.07 16.12
C ARG A 253 11.38 27.10 15.12
N LYS A 254 10.57 28.07 14.80
CA LYS A 254 11.07 29.28 14.13
C LYS A 254 12.05 29.95 15.11
N LYS A 255 13.34 30.02 14.77
CA LYS A 255 14.26 30.92 15.46
C LYS A 255 13.64 32.32 15.32
N LYS A 256 13.28 32.94 16.44
CA LYS A 256 13.07 34.39 16.47
C LYS A 256 14.44 34.98 16.11
N VAL A 257 14.56 35.54 14.91
CA VAL A 257 15.65 36.46 14.61
C VAL A 257 15.35 37.68 15.46
N THR A 258 15.98 37.77 16.63
CA THR A 258 16.06 39.01 17.39
C THR A 258 16.91 39.91 16.52
N GLY A 259 16.23 40.83 15.79
CA GLY A 259 16.89 41.92 15.10
C GLY A 259 17.64 42.75 16.16
N GLY A 260 18.96 42.66 16.13
CA GLY A 260 19.81 43.65 16.79
C GLY A 260 19.61 44.97 16.04
N SER A 261 19.11 45.92 16.73
CA SER A 261 19.18 47.33 16.40
C SER A 261 20.61 47.84 16.63
#